data_91f96720f66bcc02806a190ee08d4f1a
#
_entry.id   91f96720f66bcc02806a190ee08d4f1a
#
_cell.length_a   1.000
_cell.length_b   1.000
_cell.length_c   1.000
_cell.angle_alpha   90.00
_cell.angle_beta   90.00
_cell.angle_gamma   90.00
#
_symmetry.space_group_name_H-M   'P 1'
#
loop_
_entity.id
_entity.type
_entity.pdbx_description
1 polymer ?
#
loop_
_entity_poly.entity_id
_entity_poly.type
_entity_poly.pdbx_seq_one_letter_code
_entity_poly.pdbx_strand_id
1 'polypeptide(L)'
;MQFEDKERRWRWLALAVVLVNIAFNYLTRRLPIGEGTIEDISARYDSLFTPAGYAFAIWGLIYAATLAYVVHQLLPSQRSADAHDRLARPLIVLNLLGMGWIAAFRFGQISLSVLVIAAMLVTSVLLFVRARGAAVRHELSRWVVLPATLWFAWLSVAVIANTSLWTVAMDWTDGIQLQWTLAMIAIATLLGLGVGYRYRNWVYPLVIAWASVAICVERNEDFQGIALAALASAVTMVGWAVYCTVRARRDRSGFRIFRGPEMR
;
A
#
# COMPACT_ATOMS: atom_id res chain seq x y z
N MET A 1 1.36 -21.56 29.92
CA MET A 1 0.03 -21.84 29.36
C MET A 1 -0.89 -20.60 29.27
N GLN A 2 -1.11 -19.83 30.36
CA GLN A 2 -1.98 -18.62 30.27
C GLN A 2 -1.43 -17.43 29.46
N PHE A 3 -0.10 -17.26 29.36
CA PHE A 3 0.51 -16.18 28.57
C PHE A 3 0.47 -16.48 27.06
N GLU A 4 0.65 -17.72 26.64
CA GLU A 4 0.56 -18.14 25.23
C GLU A 4 -0.86 -17.97 24.63
N ASP A 5 -1.91 -18.21 25.41
CA ASP A 5 -3.30 -18.04 24.96
C ASP A 5 -3.67 -16.56 24.77
N LYS A 6 -3.06 -15.65 25.56
CA LYS A 6 -3.39 -14.22 25.53
C LYS A 6 -2.85 -13.54 24.26
N GLU A 7 -1.70 -13.94 23.77
CA GLU A 7 -1.10 -13.36 22.56
C GLU A 7 -1.74 -13.90 21.28
N ARG A 8 -2.09 -15.20 21.23
CA ARG A 8 -2.82 -15.80 20.10
C ARG A 8 -4.18 -15.16 19.84
N ARG A 9 -4.81 -14.52 20.82
CA ARG A 9 -6.07 -13.76 20.63
C ARG A 9 -5.92 -12.66 19.60
N TRP A 10 -4.78 -11.99 19.54
CA TRP A 10 -4.53 -10.92 18.56
C TRP A 10 -4.48 -11.43 17.12
N ARG A 11 -3.98 -12.65 16.89
CA ARG A 11 -3.96 -13.27 15.54
C ARG A 11 -5.37 -13.61 15.07
N TRP A 12 -6.22 -14.15 15.95
CA TRP A 12 -7.63 -14.41 15.64
C TRP A 12 -8.40 -13.12 15.44
N LEU A 13 -8.17 -12.13 16.28
CA LEU A 13 -8.77 -10.80 16.11
C LEU A 13 -8.34 -10.16 14.79
N ALA A 14 -7.07 -10.30 14.39
CA ALA A 14 -6.60 -9.81 13.09
C ALA A 14 -7.32 -10.49 11.92
N LEU A 15 -7.51 -11.82 11.98
CA LEU A 15 -8.32 -12.52 10.97
C LEU A 15 -9.76 -11.98 10.93
N ALA A 16 -10.41 -11.88 12.07
CA ALA A 16 -11.79 -11.40 12.15
C ALA A 16 -11.93 -9.98 11.58
N VAL A 17 -11.05 -9.06 11.98
CA VAL A 17 -11.08 -7.66 11.51
C VAL A 17 -10.77 -7.56 10.01
N VAL A 18 -9.84 -8.35 9.49
CA VAL A 18 -9.56 -8.39 8.04
C VAL A 18 -10.77 -8.89 7.27
N LEU A 19 -11.44 -9.96 7.73
CA LEU A 19 -12.65 -10.47 7.09
C LEU A 19 -13.79 -9.44 7.12
N VAL A 20 -13.99 -8.76 8.26
CA VAL A 20 -14.98 -7.69 8.39
C VAL A 20 -14.66 -6.54 7.44
N ASN A 21 -13.39 -6.11 7.33
CA ASN A 21 -12.99 -5.05 6.41
C ASN A 21 -13.23 -5.43 4.94
N ILE A 22 -12.90 -6.66 4.54
CA ILE A 22 -13.17 -7.16 3.18
C ILE A 22 -14.67 -7.17 2.90
N ALA A 23 -15.47 -7.69 3.84
CA ALA A 23 -16.92 -7.71 3.72
C ALA A 23 -17.50 -6.29 3.65
N PHE A 24 -17.03 -5.38 4.52
CA PHE A 24 -17.44 -3.98 4.53
C PHE A 24 -17.14 -3.29 3.19
N ASN A 25 -15.93 -3.49 2.64
CA ASN A 25 -15.54 -2.97 1.34
C ASN A 25 -16.42 -3.48 0.20
N TYR A 26 -16.73 -4.78 0.20
CA TYR A 26 -17.62 -5.38 -0.77
C TYR A 26 -19.05 -4.85 -0.65
N LEU A 27 -19.60 -4.81 0.56
CA LEU A 27 -20.96 -4.36 0.82
C LEU A 27 -21.13 -2.88 0.48
N THR A 28 -20.18 -2.03 0.84
CA THR A 28 -20.25 -0.60 0.52
C THR A 28 -20.22 -0.32 -0.98
N ARG A 29 -19.65 -1.19 -1.81
CA ARG A 29 -19.72 -1.06 -3.28
C ARG A 29 -21.08 -1.47 -3.86
N ARG A 30 -21.82 -2.33 -3.16
CA ARG A 30 -23.09 -2.88 -3.63
C ARG A 30 -24.31 -2.12 -3.10
N LEU A 31 -24.18 -1.54 -1.92
CA LEU A 31 -25.25 -0.83 -1.26
C LEU A 31 -25.16 0.68 -1.54
N PRO A 32 -26.29 1.37 -1.73
CA PRO A 32 -26.33 2.83 -1.93
C PRO A 32 -26.11 3.55 -0.59
N ILE A 33 -24.89 3.42 -0.04
CA ILE A 33 -24.48 4.05 1.22
C ILE A 33 -23.65 5.31 0.90
N GLY A 34 -24.00 6.45 1.48
CA GLY A 34 -23.28 7.71 1.26
C GLY A 34 -23.60 8.34 -0.09
N GLU A 35 -22.65 9.14 -0.62
CA GLU A 35 -22.84 9.97 -1.82
C GLU A 35 -22.47 9.27 -3.13
N GLY A 36 -22.04 8.03 -3.11
CA GLY A 36 -21.60 7.28 -4.28
C GLY A 36 -20.46 6.31 -3.97
N THR A 37 -19.86 5.70 -4.99
CA THR A 37 -18.66 4.89 -4.87
C THR A 37 -17.42 5.77 -4.65
N ILE A 38 -16.28 5.17 -4.31
CA ILE A 38 -15.01 5.91 -4.18
C ILE A 38 -14.65 6.53 -5.54
N GLU A 39 -14.88 5.80 -6.62
CA GLU A 39 -14.65 6.22 -7.98
C GLU A 39 -15.53 7.43 -8.35
N ASP A 40 -16.85 7.39 -8.04
CA ASP A 40 -17.80 8.47 -8.31
C ASP A 40 -17.43 9.76 -7.57
N ILE A 41 -17.05 9.64 -6.30
CA ILE A 41 -16.65 10.80 -5.49
C ILE A 41 -15.32 11.36 -5.98
N SER A 42 -14.35 10.50 -6.32
CA SER A 42 -13.06 10.94 -6.87
C SER A 42 -13.23 11.69 -8.20
N ALA A 43 -14.14 11.23 -9.07
CA ALA A 43 -14.43 11.88 -10.34
C ALA A 43 -15.11 13.26 -10.16
N ARG A 44 -15.86 13.47 -9.08
CA ARG A 44 -16.62 14.68 -8.82
C ARG A 44 -15.74 15.93 -8.57
N TYR A 45 -14.54 15.73 -8.06
CA TYR A 45 -13.62 16.83 -7.71
C TYR A 45 -12.60 17.15 -8.80
N ASP A 46 -12.59 16.44 -9.91
CA ASP A 46 -11.72 16.63 -11.09
C ASP A 46 -10.24 16.93 -10.77
N SER A 47 -9.71 16.25 -9.75
CA SER A 47 -8.28 16.34 -9.43
C SER A 47 -7.45 15.68 -10.52
N LEU A 48 -6.50 16.42 -11.11
CA LEU A 48 -5.65 15.92 -12.19
C LEU A 48 -4.73 14.75 -11.78
N PHE A 49 -4.53 14.52 -10.50
CA PHE A 49 -3.80 13.36 -9.98
C PHE A 49 -4.66 12.09 -9.85
N THR A 50 -5.99 12.19 -10.03
CA THR A 50 -6.88 11.04 -9.92
C THR A 50 -6.56 10.02 -11.01
N PRO A 51 -6.24 8.75 -10.67
CA PRO A 51 -5.97 7.71 -11.65
C PRO A 51 -7.29 7.16 -12.22
N ALA A 52 -7.20 6.53 -13.39
CA ALA A 52 -8.32 5.80 -14.00
C ALA A 52 -8.92 4.78 -13.02
N GLY A 53 -10.24 4.61 -13.07
CA GLY A 53 -11.00 3.82 -12.09
C GLY A 53 -10.52 2.38 -11.91
N TYR A 54 -9.96 1.74 -12.95
CA TYR A 54 -9.40 0.40 -12.83
C TYR A 54 -8.22 0.29 -11.85
N ALA A 55 -7.52 1.40 -11.56
CA ALA A 55 -6.42 1.43 -10.59
C ALA A 55 -6.84 0.90 -9.21
N PHE A 56 -8.09 1.13 -8.82
CA PHE A 56 -8.64 0.68 -7.55
C PHE A 56 -8.77 -0.84 -7.43
N ALA A 57 -8.64 -1.61 -8.54
CA ALA A 57 -8.58 -3.07 -8.50
C ALA A 57 -7.40 -3.60 -7.66
N ILE A 58 -6.38 -2.79 -7.42
CA ILE A 58 -5.26 -3.13 -6.54
C ILE A 58 -5.70 -3.46 -5.10
N TRP A 59 -6.85 -2.93 -4.65
CA TRP A 59 -7.41 -3.31 -3.34
C TRP A 59 -7.70 -4.81 -3.26
N GLY A 60 -8.13 -5.42 -4.37
CA GLY A 60 -8.32 -6.88 -4.45
C GLY A 60 -7.02 -7.64 -4.19
N LEU A 61 -5.91 -7.20 -4.78
CA LEU A 61 -4.59 -7.79 -4.55
C LEU A 61 -4.12 -7.61 -3.09
N ILE A 62 -4.31 -6.40 -2.54
CA ILE A 62 -3.96 -6.08 -1.15
C ILE A 62 -4.74 -6.98 -0.19
N TYR A 63 -6.04 -7.10 -0.36
CA TYR A 63 -6.90 -7.93 0.48
C TYR A 63 -6.58 -9.43 0.33
N ALA A 64 -6.34 -9.91 -0.88
CA ALA A 64 -5.96 -11.30 -1.11
C ALA A 64 -4.64 -11.65 -0.41
N ALA A 65 -3.62 -10.80 -0.56
CA ALA A 65 -2.32 -10.98 0.11
C ALA A 65 -2.45 -10.89 1.64
N THR A 66 -3.28 -9.97 2.16
CA THR A 66 -3.53 -9.80 3.58
C THR A 66 -4.27 -11.02 4.15
N LEU A 67 -5.29 -11.52 3.45
CA LEU A 67 -6.04 -12.72 3.82
C LEU A 67 -5.14 -13.94 3.86
N ALA A 68 -4.31 -14.14 2.83
CA ALA A 68 -3.34 -15.21 2.81
C ALA A 68 -2.39 -15.16 4.03
N TYR A 69 -1.96 -13.95 4.42
CA TYR A 69 -1.11 -13.76 5.59
C TYR A 69 -1.84 -14.08 6.90
N VAL A 70 -3.06 -13.56 7.12
CA VAL A 70 -3.77 -13.78 8.39
C VAL A 70 -4.21 -15.24 8.56
N VAL A 71 -4.43 -15.98 7.47
CA VAL A 71 -4.63 -17.44 7.51
C VAL A 71 -3.32 -18.14 7.84
N HIS A 72 -2.22 -17.79 7.17
CA HIS A 72 -0.91 -18.41 7.39
C HIS A 72 -0.43 -18.32 8.84
N GLN A 73 -0.58 -17.15 9.49
CA GLN A 73 -0.15 -16.97 10.89
C GLN A 73 -0.86 -17.90 11.90
N LEU A 74 -2.00 -18.46 11.51
CA LEU A 74 -2.80 -19.38 12.35
C LEU A 74 -2.44 -20.86 12.16
N LEU A 75 -1.64 -21.19 11.15
CA LEU A 75 -1.21 -22.58 10.89
C LEU A 75 -0.46 -23.16 12.10
N PRO A 76 -0.60 -24.46 12.34
CA PRO A 76 0.12 -25.14 13.44
C PRO A 76 1.62 -24.92 13.43
N SER A 77 2.25 -24.87 12.23
CA SER A 77 3.67 -24.61 12.04
C SER A 77 4.12 -23.19 12.42
N GLN A 78 3.18 -22.25 12.59
CA GLN A 78 3.47 -20.85 12.94
C GLN A 78 3.18 -20.51 14.40
N ARG A 79 2.80 -21.54 15.21
CA ARG A 79 2.39 -21.32 16.61
C ARG A 79 3.46 -20.70 17.48
N SER A 80 4.72 -21.09 17.30
CA SER A 80 5.86 -20.62 18.09
C SER A 80 6.50 -19.33 17.57
N ALA A 81 5.99 -18.75 16.47
CA ALA A 81 6.57 -17.55 15.88
C ALA A 81 5.94 -16.27 16.45
N ASP A 82 6.41 -15.78 17.59
CA ASP A 82 5.90 -14.58 18.30
C ASP A 82 5.95 -13.31 17.45
N ALA A 83 6.75 -13.32 16.38
CA ALA A 83 6.79 -12.21 15.45
C ALA A 83 5.42 -11.89 14.81
N HIS A 84 4.54 -12.90 14.66
CA HIS A 84 3.19 -12.67 14.16
C HIS A 84 2.35 -11.81 15.12
N ASP A 85 2.54 -11.93 16.42
CA ASP A 85 1.79 -11.17 17.42
C ASP A 85 2.16 -9.68 17.37
N ARG A 86 3.46 -9.39 17.07
CA ARG A 86 3.93 -8.02 16.84
C ARG A 86 3.35 -7.37 15.59
N LEU A 87 2.93 -8.17 14.60
CA LEU A 87 2.30 -7.71 13.35
C LEU A 87 0.77 -7.62 13.46
N ALA A 88 0.15 -8.41 14.32
CA ALA A 88 -1.30 -8.48 14.44
C ALA A 88 -1.92 -7.12 14.84
N ARG A 89 -1.36 -6.45 15.84
CA ARG A 89 -1.89 -5.17 16.34
C ARG A 89 -1.90 -4.06 15.28
N PRO A 90 -0.77 -3.71 14.61
CA PRO A 90 -0.81 -2.70 13.55
C PRO A 90 -1.68 -3.12 12.37
N LEU A 91 -1.79 -4.42 12.07
CA LEU A 91 -2.68 -4.90 11.03
C LEU A 91 -4.16 -4.68 11.38
N ILE A 92 -4.56 -4.92 12.63
CA ILE A 92 -5.91 -4.62 13.13
C ILE A 92 -6.21 -3.13 12.99
N VAL A 93 -5.32 -2.27 13.50
CA VAL A 93 -5.50 -0.81 13.44
C VAL A 93 -5.62 -0.35 11.99
N LEU A 94 -4.77 -0.85 11.09
CA LEU A 94 -4.79 -0.50 9.67
C LEU A 94 -6.14 -0.83 9.01
N ASN A 95 -6.69 -2.02 9.30
CA ASN A 95 -7.97 -2.42 8.72
C ASN A 95 -9.17 -1.66 9.33
N LEU A 96 -9.14 -1.33 10.63
CA LEU A 96 -10.15 -0.48 11.26
C LEU A 96 -10.12 0.94 10.67
N LEU A 97 -8.94 1.52 10.52
CA LEU A 97 -8.76 2.82 9.85
C LEU A 97 -9.24 2.76 8.40
N GLY A 98 -9.03 1.64 7.69
CA GLY A 98 -9.51 1.45 6.32
C GLY A 98 -11.03 1.54 6.21
N MET A 99 -11.76 0.89 7.13
CA MET A 99 -13.23 1.03 7.20
C MET A 99 -13.64 2.48 7.53
N GLY A 100 -12.95 3.12 8.47
CA GLY A 100 -13.17 4.52 8.82
C GLY A 100 -12.93 5.48 7.66
N TRP A 101 -11.87 5.23 6.86
CA TRP A 101 -11.58 6.02 5.67
C TRP A 101 -12.70 5.89 4.61
N ILE A 102 -13.14 4.66 4.32
CA ILE A 102 -14.23 4.43 3.37
C ILE A 102 -15.49 5.16 3.83
N ALA A 103 -15.83 5.07 5.12
CA ALA A 103 -16.98 5.76 5.66
C ALA A 103 -16.84 7.28 5.51
N ALA A 104 -15.73 7.88 5.99
CA ALA A 104 -15.50 9.31 5.89
C ALA A 104 -15.56 9.81 4.44
N PHE A 105 -14.90 9.10 3.52
CA PHE A 105 -14.85 9.46 2.11
C PHE A 105 -16.22 9.39 1.44
N ARG A 106 -17.00 8.32 1.69
CA ARG A 106 -18.33 8.12 1.11
C ARG A 106 -19.41 9.05 1.65
N PHE A 107 -19.21 9.60 2.84
CA PHE A 107 -20.10 10.63 3.41
C PHE A 107 -19.61 12.06 3.14
N GLY A 108 -18.76 12.26 2.15
CA GLY A 108 -18.28 13.58 1.73
C GLY A 108 -17.38 14.28 2.75
N GLN A 109 -16.94 13.58 3.81
CA GLN A 109 -16.06 14.14 4.85
C GLN A 109 -14.60 14.13 4.37
N ILE A 110 -14.32 14.88 3.29
CA ILE A 110 -13.02 14.81 2.57
C ILE A 110 -11.86 15.19 3.49
N SER A 111 -11.97 16.26 4.29
CA SER A 111 -10.91 16.66 5.24
C SER A 111 -10.61 15.56 6.27
N LEU A 112 -11.66 14.91 6.80
CA LEU A 112 -11.49 13.79 7.72
C LEU A 112 -10.84 12.60 7.03
N SER A 113 -11.22 12.32 5.78
CA SER A 113 -10.64 11.21 5.01
C SER A 113 -9.13 11.37 4.79
N VAL A 114 -8.63 12.61 4.59
CA VAL A 114 -7.19 12.90 4.51
C VAL A 114 -6.47 12.57 5.80
N LEU A 115 -7.03 12.91 6.96
CA LEU A 115 -6.43 12.59 8.26
C LEU A 115 -6.39 11.09 8.50
N VAL A 116 -7.50 10.39 8.19
CA VAL A 116 -7.57 8.93 8.38
C VAL A 116 -6.62 8.20 7.45
N ILE A 117 -6.53 8.57 6.16
CA ILE A 117 -5.62 7.91 5.23
C ILE A 117 -4.14 8.20 5.56
N ALA A 118 -3.82 9.36 6.12
CA ALA A 118 -2.49 9.66 6.64
C ALA A 118 -2.16 8.75 7.85
N ALA A 119 -3.10 8.53 8.76
CA ALA A 119 -2.93 7.58 9.88
C ALA A 119 -2.78 6.13 9.37
N MET A 120 -3.51 5.75 8.30
CA MET A 120 -3.31 4.46 7.63
C MET A 120 -1.89 4.33 7.06
N LEU A 121 -1.38 5.36 6.40
CA LEU A 121 -0.01 5.36 5.86
C LEU A 121 1.02 5.14 6.98
N VAL A 122 0.95 5.91 8.07
CA VAL A 122 1.84 5.74 9.23
C VAL A 122 1.78 4.31 9.79
N THR A 123 0.57 3.78 9.93
CA THR A 123 0.35 2.42 10.43
C THR A 123 0.92 1.37 9.47
N SER A 124 0.77 1.57 8.16
CA SER A 124 1.32 0.67 7.14
C SER A 124 2.86 0.67 7.09
N VAL A 125 3.48 1.85 7.29
CA VAL A 125 4.94 1.96 7.46
C VAL A 125 5.40 1.16 8.68
N LEU A 126 4.72 1.29 9.81
CA LEU A 126 5.03 0.53 11.02
C LEU A 126 4.91 -0.98 10.78
N LEU A 127 3.82 -1.41 10.12
CA LEU A 127 3.61 -2.81 9.75
C LEU A 127 4.74 -3.32 8.83
N PHE A 128 5.09 -2.54 7.79
CA PHE A 128 6.15 -2.87 6.85
C PHE A 128 7.52 -3.01 7.54
N VAL A 129 7.89 -2.05 8.38
CA VAL A 129 9.18 -2.06 9.09
C VAL A 129 9.27 -3.27 10.03
N ARG A 130 8.18 -3.60 10.75
CA ARG A 130 8.11 -4.78 11.63
C ARG A 130 8.20 -6.08 10.85
N ALA A 131 7.40 -6.23 9.77
CA ALA A 131 7.40 -7.44 8.93
C ALA A 131 8.77 -7.67 8.30
N ARG A 132 9.39 -6.60 7.76
CA ARG A 132 10.73 -6.68 7.20
C ARG A 132 11.78 -7.02 8.27
N GLY A 133 11.71 -6.40 9.44
CA GLY A 133 12.61 -6.71 10.55
C GLY A 133 12.55 -8.18 10.95
N ALA A 134 11.34 -8.74 11.08
CA ALA A 134 11.15 -10.17 11.37
C ALA A 134 11.70 -11.08 10.25
N ALA A 135 11.51 -10.70 8.98
CA ALA A 135 12.06 -11.45 7.85
C ALA A 135 13.60 -11.39 7.77
N VAL A 136 14.21 -10.26 8.13
CA VAL A 136 15.68 -10.10 8.16
C VAL A 136 16.30 -10.91 9.30
N ARG A 137 15.64 -10.97 10.45
CA ARG A 137 16.06 -11.81 11.60
C ARG A 137 15.73 -13.29 11.44
N HIS A 138 15.18 -13.71 10.28
CA HIS A 138 14.74 -15.08 10.00
C HIS A 138 13.65 -15.61 10.96
N GLU A 139 12.94 -14.72 11.65
CA GLU A 139 11.82 -15.09 12.52
C GLU A 139 10.58 -15.46 11.70
N LEU A 140 10.41 -14.83 10.52
CA LEU A 140 9.31 -15.10 9.60
C LEU A 140 9.81 -15.29 8.16
N SER A 141 9.02 -16.00 7.37
CA SER A 141 9.26 -16.16 5.94
C SER A 141 9.21 -14.82 5.22
N ARG A 142 10.05 -14.62 4.19
CA ARG A 142 10.18 -13.36 3.45
C ARG A 142 8.91 -12.91 2.74
N TRP A 143 8.04 -13.84 2.35
CA TRP A 143 6.80 -13.50 1.67
C TRP A 143 5.82 -12.71 2.57
N VAL A 144 5.94 -12.83 3.90
CA VAL A 144 5.14 -12.08 4.89
C VAL A 144 5.31 -10.55 4.74
N VAL A 145 6.41 -10.11 4.13
CA VAL A 145 6.65 -8.69 3.83
C VAL A 145 5.77 -8.19 2.67
N LEU A 146 5.27 -9.09 1.80
CA LEU A 146 4.50 -8.72 0.61
C LEU A 146 3.22 -7.94 0.94
N PRO A 147 2.29 -8.45 1.78
CA PRO A 147 1.07 -7.70 2.10
C PRO A 147 1.38 -6.35 2.74
N ALA A 148 2.36 -6.27 3.65
CA ALA A 148 2.77 -5.01 4.27
C ALA A 148 3.36 -4.02 3.25
N THR A 149 4.10 -4.52 2.23
CA THR A 149 4.62 -3.67 1.14
C THR A 149 3.50 -3.14 0.26
N LEU A 150 2.52 -3.98 -0.09
CA LEU A 150 1.39 -3.58 -0.92
C LEU A 150 0.57 -2.47 -0.24
N TRP A 151 0.26 -2.64 1.05
CA TRP A 151 -0.40 -1.60 1.85
C TRP A 151 0.41 -0.30 1.85
N PHE A 152 1.70 -0.36 2.20
CA PHE A 152 2.54 0.82 2.29
C PHE A 152 2.65 1.53 0.94
N ALA A 153 2.93 0.81 -0.13
CA ALA A 153 3.11 1.39 -1.47
C ALA A 153 1.82 2.04 -1.98
N TRP A 154 0.68 1.33 -1.87
CA TRP A 154 -0.59 1.87 -2.32
C TRP A 154 -1.05 3.07 -1.49
N LEU A 155 -0.91 3.03 -0.17
CA LEU A 155 -1.26 4.16 0.70
C LEU A 155 -0.38 5.38 0.45
N SER A 156 0.87 5.21 0.02
CA SER A 156 1.72 6.36 -0.37
C SER A 156 1.12 7.11 -1.56
N VAL A 157 0.61 6.40 -2.56
CA VAL A 157 -0.11 7.01 -3.69
C VAL A 157 -1.47 7.55 -3.26
N ALA A 158 -2.21 6.76 -2.49
CA ALA A 158 -3.57 7.11 -2.08
C ALA A 158 -3.63 8.37 -1.19
N VAL A 159 -2.64 8.59 -0.32
CA VAL A 159 -2.52 9.84 0.45
C VAL A 159 -2.31 11.02 -0.49
N ILE A 160 -1.44 10.89 -1.50
CA ILE A 160 -1.21 11.95 -2.48
C ILE A 160 -2.51 12.24 -3.24
N ALA A 161 -3.20 11.20 -3.74
CA ALA A 161 -4.45 11.35 -4.48
C ALA A 161 -5.55 11.99 -3.62
N ASN A 162 -5.73 11.52 -2.37
CA ASN A 162 -6.73 12.07 -1.46
C ASN A 162 -6.42 13.52 -1.07
N THR A 163 -5.14 13.86 -0.86
CA THR A 163 -4.71 15.24 -0.58
C THR A 163 -4.92 16.13 -1.81
N SER A 164 -4.59 15.66 -3.01
CA SER A 164 -4.82 16.42 -4.25
C SER A 164 -6.31 16.68 -4.47
N LEU A 165 -7.16 15.71 -4.23
CA LEU A 165 -8.61 15.88 -4.27
C LEU A 165 -9.09 16.89 -3.22
N TRP A 166 -8.56 16.82 -2.00
CA TRP A 166 -8.89 17.75 -0.94
C TRP A 166 -8.46 19.19 -1.26
N THR A 167 -7.28 19.41 -1.87
CA THR A 167 -6.84 20.76 -2.27
C THR A 167 -7.72 21.35 -3.36
N VAL A 168 -8.25 20.52 -4.26
CA VAL A 168 -9.26 20.96 -5.25
C VAL A 168 -10.57 21.30 -4.55
N ALA A 169 -11.05 20.45 -3.63
CA ALA A 169 -12.28 20.69 -2.87
C ALA A 169 -12.24 21.96 -2.01
N MET A 170 -11.05 22.47 -1.67
CA MET A 170 -10.83 23.69 -0.89
C MET A 170 -10.41 24.89 -1.77
N ASP A 171 -10.44 24.77 -3.10
CA ASP A 171 -10.00 25.77 -4.07
C ASP A 171 -8.53 26.23 -3.89
N TRP A 172 -7.69 25.44 -3.21
CA TRP A 172 -6.29 25.78 -2.93
C TRP A 172 -5.37 25.59 -4.13
N THR A 173 -5.76 24.77 -5.10
CA THR A 173 -4.99 24.52 -6.31
C THR A 173 -5.59 25.17 -7.55
N ASP A 174 -6.53 26.09 -7.38
CA ASP A 174 -7.09 26.84 -8.49
C ASP A 174 -5.98 27.57 -9.28
N GLY A 175 -6.00 27.42 -10.60
CA GLY A 175 -4.98 27.96 -11.50
C GLY A 175 -3.59 27.27 -11.46
N ILE A 176 -3.31 26.36 -10.51
CA ILE A 176 -2.00 25.68 -10.39
C ILE A 176 -2.10 24.15 -10.35
N GLN A 177 -3.24 23.57 -10.68
CA GLN A 177 -3.44 22.12 -10.64
C GLN A 177 -2.43 21.32 -11.46
N LEU A 178 -2.00 21.85 -12.62
CA LEU A 178 -0.99 21.21 -13.47
C LEU A 178 0.34 21.08 -12.72
N GLN A 179 0.85 22.18 -12.16
CA GLN A 179 2.12 22.21 -11.44
C GLN A 179 2.07 21.33 -10.19
N TRP A 180 0.95 21.39 -9.47
CA TRP A 180 0.69 20.53 -8.31
C TRP A 180 0.77 19.05 -8.69
N THR A 181 0.07 18.65 -9.75
CA THR A 181 0.04 17.23 -10.19
C THR A 181 1.42 16.75 -10.64
N LEU A 182 2.17 17.55 -11.40
CA LEU A 182 3.53 17.22 -11.79
C LEU A 182 4.46 17.07 -10.57
N ALA A 183 4.34 17.95 -9.57
CA ALA A 183 5.09 17.83 -8.32
C ALA A 183 4.71 16.54 -7.56
N MET A 184 3.43 16.18 -7.50
CA MET A 184 2.97 14.97 -6.83
C MET A 184 3.43 13.69 -7.55
N ILE A 185 3.46 13.67 -8.89
CA ILE A 185 4.05 12.56 -9.67
C ILE A 185 5.56 12.44 -9.36
N ALA A 186 6.28 13.56 -9.30
CA ALA A 186 7.70 13.55 -8.94
C ALA A 186 7.92 13.03 -7.51
N ILE A 187 7.13 13.46 -6.53
CA ILE A 187 7.19 12.96 -5.15
C ILE A 187 6.94 11.46 -5.09
N ALA A 188 5.88 10.96 -5.76
CA ALA A 188 5.59 9.53 -5.81
C ALA A 188 6.77 8.73 -6.42
N THR A 189 7.37 9.26 -7.49
CA THR A 189 8.55 8.66 -8.14
C THR A 189 9.75 8.62 -7.19
N LEU A 190 10.05 9.73 -6.51
CA LEU A 190 11.14 9.80 -5.54
C LEU A 190 10.94 8.85 -4.36
N LEU A 191 9.71 8.71 -3.86
CA LEU A 191 9.38 7.71 -2.86
C LEU A 191 9.63 6.29 -3.38
N GLY A 192 9.22 5.99 -4.62
CA GLY A 192 9.47 4.71 -5.26
C GLY A 192 10.95 4.37 -5.37
N LEU A 193 11.76 5.33 -5.79
CA LEU A 193 13.22 5.21 -5.87
C LEU A 193 13.84 5.02 -4.49
N GLY A 194 13.49 5.87 -3.52
CA GLY A 194 14.05 5.87 -2.17
C GLY A 194 13.75 4.59 -1.40
N VAL A 195 12.47 4.17 -1.37
CA VAL A 195 12.05 2.94 -0.68
C VAL A 195 12.61 1.70 -1.38
N GLY A 196 12.56 1.67 -2.72
CA GLY A 196 13.16 0.59 -3.52
C GLY A 196 14.65 0.42 -3.23
N TYR A 197 15.41 1.53 -3.22
CA TYR A 197 16.85 1.53 -2.92
C TYR A 197 17.15 1.09 -1.49
N ARG A 198 16.52 1.75 -0.52
CA ARG A 198 16.79 1.55 0.92
C ARG A 198 16.47 0.14 1.39
N TYR A 199 15.40 -0.45 0.84
CA TYR A 199 14.90 -1.74 1.29
C TYR A 199 15.11 -2.87 0.28
N ARG A 200 15.69 -2.58 -0.91
CA ARG A 200 15.82 -3.54 -2.03
C ARG A 200 14.49 -4.24 -2.33
N ASN A 201 13.45 -3.44 -2.29
CA ASN A 201 12.08 -3.90 -2.48
C ASN A 201 11.64 -3.57 -3.91
N TRP A 202 11.33 -4.60 -4.70
CA TRP A 202 10.89 -4.45 -6.09
C TRP A 202 9.37 -4.26 -6.20
N VAL A 203 8.60 -4.66 -5.19
CA VAL A 203 7.13 -4.56 -5.20
C VAL A 203 6.69 -3.12 -5.05
N TYR A 204 7.33 -2.35 -4.16
CA TYR A 204 6.95 -0.96 -3.91
C TYR A 204 6.98 -0.09 -5.18
N PRO A 205 8.08 -0.03 -5.97
CA PRO A 205 8.09 0.74 -7.22
C PRO A 205 7.09 0.20 -8.26
N LEU A 206 6.79 -1.10 -8.29
CA LEU A 206 5.76 -1.62 -9.21
C LEU A 206 4.35 -1.12 -8.87
N VAL A 207 4.03 -0.91 -7.60
CA VAL A 207 2.75 -0.30 -7.21
C VAL A 207 2.69 1.17 -7.63
N ILE A 208 3.80 1.91 -7.50
CA ILE A 208 3.87 3.29 -8.02
C ILE A 208 3.72 3.29 -9.55
N ALA A 209 4.38 2.35 -10.26
CA ALA A 209 4.23 2.19 -11.71
C ALA A 209 2.77 1.94 -12.11
N TRP A 210 2.07 1.05 -11.40
CA TRP A 210 0.65 0.77 -11.62
C TRP A 210 -0.20 2.04 -11.54
N ALA A 211 -0.03 2.83 -10.48
CA ALA A 211 -0.75 4.09 -10.33
C ALA A 211 -0.39 5.10 -11.41
N SER A 212 0.90 5.21 -11.77
CA SER A 212 1.38 6.12 -12.81
C SER A 212 0.82 5.77 -14.18
N VAL A 213 0.74 4.46 -14.53
CA VAL A 213 0.07 4.02 -15.76
C VAL A 213 -1.40 4.43 -15.76
N ALA A 214 -2.09 4.30 -14.63
CA ALA A 214 -3.49 4.67 -14.54
C ALA A 214 -3.71 6.20 -14.64
N ILE A 215 -2.80 7.02 -14.12
CA ILE A 215 -2.82 8.48 -14.32
C ILE A 215 -2.55 8.81 -15.79
N CYS A 216 -1.58 8.15 -16.43
CA CYS A 216 -1.28 8.34 -17.84
C CYS A 216 -2.52 8.05 -18.71
N VAL A 217 -3.21 6.93 -18.48
CA VAL A 217 -4.41 6.56 -19.23
C VAL A 217 -5.53 7.59 -19.04
N GLU A 218 -5.75 8.04 -17.80
CA GLU A 218 -6.82 8.99 -17.48
C GLU A 218 -6.60 10.37 -18.12
N ARG A 219 -5.33 10.80 -18.26
CA ARG A 219 -4.99 12.16 -18.71
C ARG A 219 -4.49 12.23 -20.16
N ASN A 220 -4.50 11.12 -20.89
CA ASN A 220 -3.91 11.04 -22.23
C ASN A 220 -4.59 11.95 -23.25
N GLU A 221 -5.89 12.18 -23.13
CA GLU A 221 -6.64 13.01 -24.09
C GLU A 221 -6.58 14.48 -23.73
N ASP A 222 -6.72 14.84 -22.44
CA ASP A 222 -6.91 16.22 -22.02
C ASP A 222 -5.61 16.91 -21.56
N PHE A 223 -4.66 16.17 -20.97
CA PHE A 223 -3.45 16.71 -20.33
C PHE A 223 -2.20 15.92 -20.71
N GLN A 224 -1.77 15.99 -21.97
CA GLN A 224 -0.62 15.25 -22.49
C GLN A 224 0.66 15.41 -21.65
N GLY A 225 0.92 16.62 -21.10
CA GLY A 225 2.07 16.85 -20.24
C GLY A 225 2.06 16.00 -18.96
N ILE A 226 0.88 15.83 -18.34
CA ILE A 226 0.71 14.94 -17.17
C ILE A 226 0.84 13.48 -17.60
N ALA A 227 0.21 13.10 -18.71
CA ALA A 227 0.28 11.74 -19.22
C ALA A 227 1.73 11.31 -19.51
N LEU A 228 2.52 12.15 -20.15
CA LEU A 228 3.95 11.90 -20.42
C LEU A 228 4.77 11.82 -19.14
N ALA A 229 4.55 12.70 -18.16
CA ALA A 229 5.23 12.66 -16.87
C ALA A 229 4.89 11.38 -16.10
N ALA A 230 3.63 10.97 -16.11
CA ALA A 230 3.17 9.73 -15.49
C ALA A 230 3.74 8.50 -16.20
N LEU A 231 3.81 8.49 -17.54
CA LEU A 231 4.43 7.42 -18.32
C LEU A 231 5.94 7.33 -18.01
N ALA A 232 6.64 8.45 -17.97
CA ALA A 232 8.06 8.50 -17.59
C ALA A 232 8.29 7.96 -16.17
N SER A 233 7.42 8.31 -15.22
CA SER A 233 7.42 7.73 -13.87
C SER A 233 7.24 6.20 -13.91
N ALA A 234 6.24 5.71 -14.65
CA ALA A 234 5.95 4.28 -14.76
C ALA A 234 7.15 3.50 -15.32
N VAL A 235 7.75 3.97 -16.42
CA VAL A 235 8.92 3.35 -17.05
C VAL A 235 10.11 3.34 -16.07
N THR A 236 10.36 4.46 -15.39
CA THR A 236 11.41 4.59 -14.38
C THR A 236 11.20 3.58 -13.25
N MET A 237 9.97 3.45 -12.76
CA MET A 237 9.64 2.54 -11.66
C MET A 237 9.77 1.06 -12.05
N VAL A 238 9.39 0.69 -13.26
CA VAL A 238 9.59 -0.68 -13.77
C VAL A 238 11.09 -0.99 -13.90
N GLY A 239 11.87 -0.10 -14.52
CA GLY A 239 13.33 -0.25 -14.61
C GLY A 239 13.99 -0.36 -13.22
N TRP A 240 13.52 0.46 -12.28
CA TRP A 240 13.99 0.43 -10.89
C TRP A 240 13.64 -0.87 -10.17
N ALA A 241 12.44 -1.41 -10.37
CA ALA A 241 12.05 -2.70 -9.82
C ALA A 241 12.94 -3.84 -10.33
N VAL A 242 13.27 -3.84 -11.62
CA VAL A 242 14.21 -4.79 -12.22
C VAL A 242 15.59 -4.65 -11.58
N TYR A 243 16.12 -3.43 -11.47
CA TYR A 243 17.39 -3.16 -10.80
C TYR A 243 17.42 -3.67 -9.36
N CYS A 244 16.37 -3.37 -8.56
CA CYS A 244 16.26 -3.85 -7.19
C CYS A 244 16.27 -5.38 -7.11
N THR A 245 15.61 -6.06 -8.06
CA THR A 245 15.55 -7.52 -8.12
C THR A 245 16.92 -8.12 -8.43
N VAL A 246 17.62 -7.59 -9.46
CA VAL A 246 18.96 -8.05 -9.86
C VAL A 246 19.95 -7.86 -8.72
N ARG A 247 19.94 -6.69 -8.09
CA ARG A 247 20.80 -6.37 -6.94
C ARG A 247 20.55 -7.31 -5.75
N ALA A 248 19.28 -7.57 -5.44
CA ALA A 248 18.93 -8.49 -4.36
C ALA A 248 19.36 -9.94 -4.62
N ARG A 249 19.44 -10.37 -5.88
CA ARG A 249 19.95 -11.68 -6.28
C ARG A 249 21.48 -11.76 -6.16
N ARG A 250 22.18 -10.74 -6.63
CA ARG A 250 23.67 -10.68 -6.54
C ARG A 250 24.17 -10.74 -5.10
N ASP A 251 23.52 -10.04 -4.18
CA ASP A 251 23.89 -10.07 -2.77
C ASP A 251 23.69 -11.46 -2.15
N ARG A 252 22.71 -12.23 -2.62
CA ARG A 252 22.50 -13.61 -2.18
C ARG A 252 23.55 -14.59 -2.74
N SER A 253 23.99 -14.40 -3.97
CA SER A 253 25.03 -15.22 -4.61
C SER A 253 26.42 -14.90 -4.05
N GLY A 254 26.75 -13.63 -3.82
CA GLY A 254 28.01 -13.21 -3.20
C GLY A 254 28.20 -13.77 -1.78
N PHE A 255 27.13 -13.86 -0.99
CA PHE A 255 27.20 -14.45 0.37
C PHE A 255 27.41 -15.98 0.37
N ARG A 256 27.04 -16.68 -0.72
CA ARG A 256 27.34 -18.12 -0.89
C ARG A 256 28.79 -18.40 -1.25
N ILE A 257 29.45 -17.50 -1.94
CA ILE A 257 30.86 -17.65 -2.38
C ILE A 257 31.82 -17.50 -1.18
N PHE A 258 31.46 -16.77 -0.13
CA PHE A 258 32.26 -16.58 1.09
C PHE A 258 32.05 -17.65 2.19
N ARG A 259 31.14 -18.58 2.05
CA ARG A 259 31.14 -19.81 2.85
C ARG A 259 32.07 -20.81 2.16
N GLY A 260 33.33 -20.78 2.57
CA GLY A 260 34.30 -21.82 2.21
C GLY A 260 33.79 -23.21 2.61
N PRO A 261 34.39 -24.28 2.06
CA PRO A 261 34.01 -25.66 2.39
C PRO A 261 34.12 -25.87 3.89
N GLU A 262 33.02 -26.29 4.52
CA GLU A 262 33.06 -26.74 5.91
C GLU A 262 34.08 -27.87 5.99
N MET A 263 35.17 -27.66 6.74
CA MET A 263 36.10 -28.72 7.06
C MET A 263 35.33 -29.81 7.81
N ARG A 264 35.34 -30.99 7.21
CA ARG A 264 34.82 -32.23 7.80
C ARG A 264 35.73 -32.71 8.91
#